data_317acad06169a6f11674ee3ecc88592c
#
_entry.id   317acad06169a6f11674ee3ecc88592c
#
_cell.length_a   1.000
_cell.length_b   1.000
_cell.length_c   1.000
_cell.angle_alpha   90.00
_cell.angle_beta   90.00
_cell.angle_gamma   90.00
#
_symmetry.space_group_name_H-M   'P 1'
#
loop_
_entity.id
_entity.type
_entity.pdbx_description
1 polymer ?
#
loop_
_entity_poly.entity_id
_entity_poly.type
_entity_poly.pdbx_seq_one_letter_code
_entity_poly.pdbx_strand_id
1 'polypeptide(L)'
;QVVYQVPLKENHVSKRNVDQQLRIKIVYDRSVEDLLPEKRHLIKNKLFPQAISYLEKTFQVRKSAGAILLSRQCVTNQYLRRKADPHRYCQKACADHTRCGPVIVPEKHLQQCRVYNDSDWHRRPTGSPDQEGVRDADFVLYVSALTTDRCGHENIIAYAAYCQLEAEMDRQVFPLPIAGYANLCPNMISTQAQEFVGMLSTVKHEIIHALVRVDQTDRSLHSKLSLFGFVTKPPPYSLGLYQWSSKVVHKAVRLWDIRGGKMLRHTVHLLVTPRVVEEARKHFNCPILEGMELENQGGMGTELNHWEKRLLENEAMTGSHTQNRVFSRITLALMEDTGWYKANYSMAEKLDWGRNKGCDFVMKSCKFWIDQKRQKKQLISPYCDTLRSNPLQLTCRQDQRAVAVCNLQKFPKQLPQEYQYFDNLNGVPAEELPYYGGSVEIADYCPFSQEFSWHLSGEFQRSSDCRIIENQPDPTKNYGAEKYGPNSVCLLQKSAFVMEQCRRKLSYPDWGSGCYQVS
;
A
#
# COMPACT_ATOMS: atom_id res chain seq x y z
N GLN A 1 -11.18 15.87 -8.39
CA GLN A 1 -12.49 15.22 -8.24
C GLN A 1 -13.18 15.80 -7.01
N VAL A 2 -14.40 16.32 -7.16
CA VAL A 2 -15.17 16.85 -6.00
C VAL A 2 -15.83 15.66 -5.31
N VAL A 3 -15.54 15.47 -4.02
CA VAL A 3 -16.10 14.38 -3.22
C VAL A 3 -17.31 14.87 -2.45
N TYR A 4 -18.39 14.14 -2.55
CA TYR A 4 -19.70 14.55 -2.01
C TYR A 4 -20.10 13.68 -0.81
N GLN A 5 -20.73 14.31 0.17
CA GLN A 5 -21.30 13.64 1.34
C GLN A 5 -22.78 13.37 1.10
N VAL A 6 -23.28 12.21 1.49
CA VAL A 6 -24.69 11.82 1.35
C VAL A 6 -25.24 11.40 2.71
N PRO A 7 -26.43 11.91 3.12
CA PRO A 7 -27.08 11.39 4.32
C PRO A 7 -27.58 9.96 4.07
N LEU A 8 -27.21 9.03 4.93
CA LEU A 8 -27.93 7.77 5.03
C LEU A 8 -29.19 8.01 5.87
N LYS A 9 -30.34 7.41 5.48
CA LYS A 9 -31.58 7.55 6.25
C LYS A 9 -31.37 7.00 7.67
N GLU A 10 -31.63 7.85 8.66
CA GLU A 10 -31.66 7.44 10.06
C GLU A 10 -32.85 6.51 10.31
N ASN A 11 -32.59 5.30 10.78
CA ASN A 11 -33.50 4.64 11.70
C ASN A 11 -33.06 5.02 13.12
N HIS A 12 -34.00 5.39 13.98
CA HIS A 12 -33.76 5.76 15.38
C HIS A 12 -32.76 4.83 16.04
N VAL A 13 -31.57 5.34 16.30
CA VAL A 13 -30.46 4.57 16.85
C VAL A 13 -30.69 4.40 18.34
N SER A 14 -31.05 3.19 18.75
CA SER A 14 -30.85 2.80 20.15
C SER A 14 -29.34 2.78 20.44
N LYS A 15 -28.93 3.24 21.61
CA LYS A 15 -27.53 3.46 22.07
C LYS A 15 -26.60 2.22 22.13
N ARG A 16 -26.89 1.14 21.38
CA ARG A 16 -26.02 -0.04 21.26
C ARG A 16 -25.64 -0.20 19.79
N ASN A 17 -24.55 0.45 19.37
CA ASN A 17 -23.91 0.15 18.11
C ASN A 17 -23.40 -1.30 18.17
N VAL A 18 -24.07 -2.19 17.49
CA VAL A 18 -23.55 -3.53 17.24
C VAL A 18 -22.64 -3.41 16.01
N ASP A 19 -21.33 -3.49 16.24
CA ASP A 19 -20.38 -3.59 15.15
C ASP A 19 -20.69 -4.88 14.36
N GLN A 20 -20.83 -4.76 13.06
CA GLN A 20 -20.99 -5.89 12.16
C GLN A 20 -19.78 -6.04 11.25
N GLN A 21 -19.58 -7.21 10.70
CA GLN A 21 -18.57 -7.46 9.68
C GLN A 21 -18.79 -6.52 8.49
N LEU A 22 -17.71 -5.91 7.99
CA LEU A 22 -17.74 -5.07 6.80
C LEU A 22 -18.32 -5.85 5.60
N ARG A 23 -19.19 -5.22 4.84
CA ARG A 23 -19.78 -5.80 3.62
C ARG A 23 -19.41 -4.95 2.43
N ILE A 24 -18.61 -5.49 1.51
CA ILE A 24 -18.16 -4.80 0.29
C ILE A 24 -18.92 -5.37 -0.91
N LYS A 25 -19.68 -4.53 -1.58
CA LYS A 25 -20.36 -4.90 -2.83
C LYS A 25 -19.57 -4.46 -4.04
N ILE A 26 -19.20 -5.40 -4.89
CA ILE A 26 -18.48 -5.09 -6.15
C ILE A 26 -19.48 -4.80 -7.26
N VAL A 27 -19.14 -3.81 -8.06
CA VAL A 27 -19.79 -3.49 -9.33
C VAL A 27 -18.71 -3.44 -10.41
N TYR A 28 -18.71 -4.44 -11.30
CA TYR A 28 -17.78 -4.49 -12.42
C TYR A 28 -18.25 -3.58 -13.55
N ASP A 29 -17.34 -2.75 -14.04
CA ASP A 29 -17.53 -1.96 -15.25
C ASP A 29 -17.42 -2.86 -16.51
N ARG A 30 -18.01 -2.41 -17.63
CA ARG A 30 -17.95 -3.11 -18.90
C ARG A 30 -16.53 -3.42 -19.36
N SER A 31 -15.58 -2.54 -19.07
CA SER A 31 -14.15 -2.74 -19.39
C SER A 31 -13.57 -4.04 -18.82
N VAL A 32 -14.12 -4.56 -17.70
CA VAL A 32 -13.71 -5.87 -17.15
C VAL A 32 -14.28 -7.02 -17.98
N GLU A 33 -15.49 -6.85 -18.53
CA GLU A 33 -16.13 -7.87 -19.41
C GLU A 33 -15.41 -7.95 -20.77
N ASP A 34 -14.83 -6.85 -21.22
CA ASP A 34 -14.12 -6.75 -22.51
C ASP A 34 -12.69 -7.35 -22.44
N LEU A 35 -12.19 -7.74 -21.27
CA LEU A 35 -10.91 -8.42 -21.12
C LEU A 35 -10.92 -9.84 -21.70
N LEU A 36 -9.72 -10.35 -22.00
CA LEU A 36 -9.53 -11.75 -22.34
C LEU A 36 -10.18 -12.66 -21.27
N PRO A 37 -10.80 -13.79 -21.68
CA PRO A 37 -11.55 -14.65 -20.77
C PRO A 37 -10.78 -15.06 -19.51
N GLU A 38 -9.49 -15.35 -19.64
CA GLU A 38 -8.63 -15.77 -18.53
C GLU A 38 -8.42 -14.65 -17.52
N LYS A 39 -8.12 -13.43 -18.00
CA LYS A 39 -7.95 -12.24 -17.12
C LYS A 39 -9.27 -11.88 -16.44
N ARG A 40 -10.38 -11.91 -17.18
CA ARG A 40 -11.72 -11.68 -16.64
C ARG A 40 -12.07 -12.69 -15.55
N HIS A 41 -11.84 -14.00 -15.81
CA HIS A 41 -12.04 -15.07 -14.84
C HIS A 41 -11.19 -14.86 -13.58
N LEU A 42 -9.90 -14.53 -13.75
CA LEU A 42 -8.98 -14.25 -12.65
C LEU A 42 -9.50 -13.12 -11.76
N ILE A 43 -9.91 -12.00 -12.34
CA ILE A 43 -10.39 -10.83 -11.61
C ILE A 43 -11.69 -11.15 -10.85
N LYS A 44 -12.71 -11.66 -11.57
CA LYS A 44 -14.07 -11.82 -11.04
C LYS A 44 -14.22 -12.98 -10.07
N ASN A 45 -13.46 -14.08 -10.28
CA ASN A 45 -13.67 -15.32 -9.55
C ASN A 45 -12.55 -15.67 -8.57
N LYS A 46 -11.40 -15.01 -8.65
CA LYS A 46 -10.26 -15.30 -7.77
C LYS A 46 -9.77 -14.07 -7.00
N LEU A 47 -9.29 -13.03 -7.67
CA LEU A 47 -8.62 -11.90 -7.02
C LEU A 47 -9.55 -11.10 -6.10
N PHE A 48 -10.61 -10.51 -6.66
CA PHE A 48 -11.51 -9.68 -5.86
C PHE A 48 -12.27 -10.46 -4.80
N PRO A 49 -12.83 -11.65 -5.06
CA PRO A 49 -13.51 -12.41 -4.01
C PRO A 49 -12.60 -12.75 -2.82
N GLN A 50 -11.34 -13.13 -3.07
CA GLN A 50 -10.40 -13.43 -1.99
C GLN A 50 -9.96 -12.17 -1.25
N ALA A 51 -9.70 -11.06 -1.97
CA ALA A 51 -9.34 -9.78 -1.35
C ALA A 51 -10.47 -9.28 -0.45
N ILE A 52 -11.71 -9.31 -0.93
CA ILE A 52 -12.88 -8.87 -0.16
C ILE A 52 -13.12 -9.78 1.04
N SER A 53 -13.11 -11.09 0.86
CA SER A 53 -13.26 -12.03 1.98
C SER A 53 -12.23 -11.81 3.09
N TYR A 54 -10.99 -11.47 2.73
CA TYR A 54 -9.96 -11.09 3.70
C TYR A 54 -10.34 -9.81 4.45
N LEU A 55 -10.71 -8.74 3.72
CA LEU A 55 -11.03 -7.45 4.31
C LEU A 55 -12.30 -7.48 5.17
N GLU A 56 -13.33 -8.19 4.72
CA GLU A 56 -14.56 -8.38 5.48
C GLU A 56 -14.34 -9.14 6.78
N LYS A 57 -13.46 -10.15 6.81
CA LYS A 57 -13.06 -10.85 8.03
C LYS A 57 -12.16 -10.01 8.94
N THR A 58 -11.44 -9.06 8.35
CA THR A 58 -10.48 -8.22 9.07
C THR A 58 -11.16 -7.03 9.74
N PHE A 59 -12.19 -6.46 9.12
CA PHE A 59 -12.80 -5.23 9.62
C PHE A 59 -14.28 -5.40 9.99
N GLN A 60 -14.64 -4.76 11.09
CA GLN A 60 -16.02 -4.54 11.50
C GLN A 60 -16.33 -3.06 11.36
N VAL A 61 -17.58 -2.76 11.02
CA VAL A 61 -18.09 -1.39 10.87
C VAL A 61 -19.39 -1.23 11.61
N ARG A 62 -19.78 0.01 11.86
CA ARG A 62 -21.09 0.36 12.34
C ARG A 62 -22.14 -0.03 11.28
N LYS A 63 -23.21 -0.68 11.68
CA LYS A 63 -24.26 -1.13 10.76
C LYS A 63 -24.86 0.05 10.00
N SER A 64 -24.84 -0.01 8.67
CA SER A 64 -25.53 0.95 7.83
C SER A 64 -27.04 0.75 7.89
N ALA A 65 -27.81 1.84 7.90
CA ALA A 65 -29.25 1.82 8.14
C ALA A 65 -30.11 1.65 6.87
N GLY A 66 -29.52 1.55 5.68
CA GLY A 66 -30.30 1.47 4.44
C GLY A 66 -29.45 1.19 3.21
N ALA A 67 -30.09 1.29 2.05
CA ALA A 67 -29.39 1.17 0.77
C ALA A 67 -28.45 2.38 0.53
N ILE A 68 -27.28 2.11 -0.02
CA ILE A 68 -26.32 3.15 -0.42
C ILE A 68 -26.82 3.79 -1.72
N LEU A 69 -27.10 5.09 -1.66
CA LEU A 69 -27.46 5.92 -2.80
C LEU A 69 -26.43 7.05 -2.93
N LEU A 70 -25.74 7.12 -4.06
CA LEU A 70 -24.72 8.12 -4.32
C LEU A 70 -25.30 9.45 -4.77
N SER A 71 -24.65 10.56 -4.42
CA SER A 71 -25.02 11.89 -4.92
C SER A 71 -24.76 11.99 -6.41
N ARG A 72 -25.66 12.65 -7.15
CA ARG A 72 -25.40 13.02 -8.54
C ARG A 72 -24.35 14.12 -8.62
N GLN A 73 -23.54 14.07 -9.66
CA GLN A 73 -22.68 15.18 -10.04
C GLN A 73 -23.49 16.31 -10.64
N CYS A 74 -23.07 17.54 -10.38
CA CYS A 74 -23.66 18.73 -10.97
C CYS A 74 -22.85 19.19 -12.19
N VAL A 75 -23.48 19.75 -13.19
CA VAL A 75 -22.83 20.29 -14.40
C VAL A 75 -21.72 21.30 -14.07
N THR A 76 -21.93 22.12 -13.06
CA THR A 76 -20.97 23.16 -12.62
C THR A 76 -19.99 22.66 -11.56
N ASN A 77 -20.09 21.41 -11.10
CA ASN A 77 -19.40 20.89 -9.92
C ASN A 77 -19.64 21.71 -8.63
N GLN A 78 -20.70 22.54 -8.60
CA GLN A 78 -21.06 23.37 -7.46
C GLN A 78 -22.37 22.89 -6.85
N TYR A 79 -22.35 22.72 -5.52
CA TYR A 79 -23.48 22.31 -4.72
C TYR A 79 -23.87 23.41 -3.76
N LEU A 80 -25.17 23.58 -3.62
CA LEU A 80 -25.79 24.45 -2.61
C LEU A 80 -26.36 23.57 -1.50
N ARG A 81 -26.13 23.94 -0.26
CA ARG A 81 -26.67 23.27 0.93
C ARG A 81 -27.28 24.33 1.84
N ARG A 82 -28.53 24.14 2.23
CA ARG A 82 -29.17 24.97 3.24
C ARG A 82 -28.81 24.43 4.64
N LYS A 83 -28.62 25.36 5.60
CA LYS A 83 -28.42 24.99 7.00
C LYS A 83 -29.64 24.20 7.49
N ALA A 84 -29.47 23.04 8.05
CA ALA A 84 -30.52 22.10 8.48
C ALA A 84 -31.20 21.27 7.38
N ASP A 85 -30.87 21.43 6.10
CA ASP A 85 -31.35 20.55 5.04
C ASP A 85 -30.30 19.44 4.79
N PRO A 86 -30.66 18.16 4.92
CA PRO A 86 -29.74 17.06 4.68
C PRO A 86 -29.35 16.90 3.21
N HIS A 87 -30.12 17.55 2.30
CA HIS A 87 -29.93 17.38 0.88
C HIS A 87 -28.99 18.43 0.26
N ARG A 88 -28.37 18.04 -0.84
CA ARG A 88 -27.56 18.91 -1.70
C ARG A 88 -28.29 19.18 -2.99
N TYR A 89 -28.17 20.39 -3.46
CA TYR A 89 -28.83 20.87 -4.68
C TYR A 89 -27.75 21.28 -5.68
N CYS A 90 -27.92 20.89 -6.94
CA CYS A 90 -27.13 21.44 -8.02
C CYS A 90 -27.57 22.88 -8.29
N GLN A 91 -26.62 23.79 -8.51
CA GLN A 91 -26.92 25.19 -8.78
C GLN A 91 -27.72 25.37 -10.08
N LYS A 92 -27.36 24.63 -11.14
CA LYS A 92 -28.04 24.76 -12.47
C LYS A 92 -28.76 23.47 -12.87
N ALA A 93 -28.01 22.37 -12.98
CA ALA A 93 -28.52 21.07 -13.41
C ALA A 93 -27.61 19.94 -12.90
N CYS A 94 -28.15 18.74 -12.82
CA CYS A 94 -27.31 17.54 -12.66
C CYS A 94 -26.62 17.21 -13.98
N ALA A 95 -25.43 16.65 -13.91
CA ALA A 95 -24.73 16.12 -15.06
C ALA A 95 -25.43 14.85 -15.60
N ASP A 96 -25.32 14.61 -16.89
CA ASP A 96 -25.91 13.43 -17.53
C ASP A 96 -25.40 12.14 -16.95
N HIS A 97 -24.11 12.12 -16.55
CA HIS A 97 -23.48 10.98 -15.90
C HIS A 97 -22.77 11.39 -14.62
N THR A 98 -22.92 10.54 -13.60
CA THR A 98 -22.12 10.62 -12.38
C THR A 98 -20.99 9.59 -12.45
N ARG A 99 -19.77 10.02 -12.13
CA ARG A 99 -18.58 9.15 -12.18
C ARG A 99 -18.03 8.86 -10.80
N CYS A 100 -17.59 7.62 -10.62
CA CYS A 100 -16.72 7.20 -9.53
C CYS A 100 -15.35 6.80 -10.10
N GLY A 101 -14.39 7.71 -10.05
CA GLY A 101 -13.16 7.56 -10.83
C GLY A 101 -13.43 7.49 -12.33
N PRO A 102 -12.89 6.48 -13.03
CA PRO A 102 -13.13 6.29 -14.45
C PRO A 102 -14.52 5.68 -14.76
N VAL A 103 -15.20 5.11 -13.77
CA VAL A 103 -16.45 4.36 -13.96
C VAL A 103 -17.67 5.28 -13.95
N ILE A 104 -18.60 5.07 -14.89
CA ILE A 104 -19.93 5.70 -14.86
C ILE A 104 -20.80 4.93 -13.88
N VAL A 105 -21.31 5.64 -12.86
CA VAL A 105 -22.18 5.05 -11.84
C VAL A 105 -23.55 4.71 -12.44
N PRO A 106 -24.06 3.49 -12.26
CA PRO A 106 -25.40 3.11 -12.73
C PRO A 106 -26.50 4.00 -12.12
N GLU A 107 -27.49 4.37 -12.92
CA GLU A 107 -28.61 5.25 -12.51
C GLU A 107 -29.33 4.76 -11.24
N LYS A 108 -29.54 3.44 -11.12
CA LYS A 108 -30.19 2.82 -9.95
C LYS A 108 -29.41 2.98 -8.64
N HIS A 109 -28.11 3.36 -8.69
CA HIS A 109 -27.29 3.63 -7.51
C HIS A 109 -27.27 5.12 -7.13
N LEU A 110 -27.95 6.00 -7.91
CA LEU A 110 -27.91 7.43 -7.73
C LEU A 110 -29.17 7.94 -7.03
N GLN A 111 -29.01 9.00 -6.24
CA GLN A 111 -30.14 9.78 -5.72
C GLN A 111 -30.84 10.51 -6.85
N GLN A 112 -32.09 10.93 -6.62
CA GLN A 112 -32.81 11.82 -7.52
C GLN A 112 -32.06 13.14 -7.71
N CYS A 113 -32.13 13.70 -8.92
CA CYS A 113 -31.57 15.02 -9.19
C CYS A 113 -32.34 16.10 -8.44
N ARG A 114 -31.63 16.90 -7.66
CA ARG A 114 -32.18 18.09 -6.99
C ARG A 114 -31.49 19.33 -7.52
N VAL A 115 -32.27 20.25 -8.06
CA VAL A 115 -31.76 21.51 -8.60
C VAL A 115 -32.28 22.65 -7.72
N TYR A 116 -31.38 23.59 -7.40
CA TYR A 116 -31.73 24.79 -6.65
C TYR A 116 -32.64 25.72 -7.45
N ASN A 117 -33.64 26.30 -6.79
CA ASN A 117 -34.49 27.34 -7.33
C ASN A 117 -34.70 28.43 -6.27
N ASP A 118 -34.45 29.68 -6.62
CA ASP A 118 -34.58 30.81 -5.71
C ASP A 118 -36.03 31.02 -5.20
N SER A 119 -37.03 30.63 -5.99
CA SER A 119 -38.44 30.79 -5.65
C SER A 119 -39.05 29.65 -4.87
N ASP A 120 -38.45 28.44 -4.92
CA ASP A 120 -38.98 27.25 -4.24
C ASP A 120 -37.87 26.24 -3.91
N TRP A 121 -37.44 26.26 -2.66
CA TRP A 121 -36.47 25.30 -2.14
C TRP A 121 -36.95 23.84 -2.13
N HIS A 122 -38.25 23.63 -2.34
CA HIS A 122 -38.90 22.33 -2.30
C HIS A 122 -39.19 21.78 -3.70
N ARG A 123 -38.53 22.29 -4.74
CA ARG A 123 -38.78 21.76 -6.09
C ARG A 123 -38.64 20.24 -6.07
N ARG A 124 -39.68 19.56 -6.52
CA ARG A 124 -39.77 18.11 -6.56
C ARG A 124 -38.55 17.54 -7.29
N PRO A 125 -37.89 16.50 -6.73
CA PRO A 125 -36.78 15.86 -7.41
C PRO A 125 -37.24 15.42 -8.80
N THR A 126 -36.37 15.62 -9.81
CA THR A 126 -36.58 15.10 -11.15
C THR A 126 -35.92 13.74 -11.28
N GLY A 127 -36.60 12.75 -11.81
CA GLY A 127 -36.13 11.37 -12.01
C GLY A 127 -37.14 10.33 -11.55
N SER A 128 -36.89 9.07 -11.85
CA SER A 128 -37.74 7.95 -11.41
C SER A 128 -37.79 7.87 -9.89
N PRO A 129 -38.98 7.67 -9.29
CA PRO A 129 -39.15 7.52 -7.84
C PRO A 129 -38.49 6.25 -7.25
N ASP A 130 -38.19 5.26 -8.08
CA ASP A 130 -37.81 3.89 -7.66
C ASP A 130 -36.30 3.66 -7.77
N GLN A 131 -35.51 4.47 -7.09
CA GLN A 131 -34.07 4.19 -7.01
C GLN A 131 -33.80 3.19 -5.89
N GLU A 132 -33.41 1.98 -6.29
CA GLU A 132 -33.21 0.89 -5.34
C GLU A 132 -31.98 1.11 -4.44
N GLY A 133 -30.94 1.79 -4.94
CA GLY A 133 -29.64 1.88 -4.29
C GLY A 133 -28.95 0.51 -4.20
N VAL A 134 -27.84 0.48 -3.51
CA VAL A 134 -27.10 -0.76 -3.23
C VAL A 134 -27.44 -1.23 -1.83
N ARG A 135 -28.13 -2.36 -1.73
CA ARG A 135 -28.55 -2.98 -0.46
C ARG A 135 -27.50 -3.95 0.07
N ASP A 136 -27.56 -4.23 1.35
CA ASP A 136 -26.72 -5.20 2.05
C ASP A 136 -25.22 -4.94 1.85
N ALA A 137 -24.84 -3.68 1.85
CA ALA A 137 -23.49 -3.21 1.70
C ALA A 137 -23.19 -2.05 2.66
N ASP A 138 -21.96 -1.97 3.12
CA ASP A 138 -21.42 -0.85 3.87
C ASP A 138 -20.48 -0.03 2.97
N PHE A 139 -19.97 -0.64 1.89
CA PHE A 139 -19.13 -0.02 0.89
C PHE A 139 -19.41 -0.57 -0.51
N VAL A 140 -19.45 0.30 -1.51
CA VAL A 140 -19.60 -0.09 -2.93
C VAL A 140 -18.27 0.16 -3.65
N LEU A 141 -17.69 -0.89 -4.20
CA LEU A 141 -16.46 -0.84 -4.98
C LEU A 141 -16.76 -0.98 -6.48
N TYR A 142 -16.50 0.07 -7.25
CA TYR A 142 -16.58 0.05 -8.71
C TYR A 142 -15.23 -0.41 -9.27
N VAL A 143 -15.21 -1.50 -10.02
CA VAL A 143 -13.99 -2.10 -10.56
C VAL A 143 -13.97 -1.94 -12.07
N SER A 144 -12.88 -1.37 -12.60
CA SER A 144 -12.63 -1.20 -14.02
C SER A 144 -11.28 -1.78 -14.44
N ALA A 145 -11.13 -2.01 -15.73
CA ALA A 145 -9.87 -2.44 -16.35
C ALA A 145 -9.61 -1.58 -17.61
N LEU A 146 -9.39 -0.29 -17.39
CA LEU A 146 -9.20 0.71 -18.43
C LEU A 146 -7.73 1.07 -18.56
N THR A 147 -7.27 1.20 -19.81
CA THR A 147 -5.97 1.80 -20.10
C THR A 147 -6.09 3.31 -19.99
N THR A 148 -5.62 3.86 -18.89
CA THR A 148 -5.64 5.30 -18.60
C THR A 148 -4.22 5.87 -18.66
N ASP A 149 -4.08 7.19 -18.66
CA ASP A 149 -2.76 7.86 -18.64
C ASP A 149 -1.88 7.37 -17.46
N ARG A 150 -2.52 7.03 -16.32
CA ARG A 150 -1.80 6.46 -15.16
C ARG A 150 -1.19 5.09 -15.47
N CYS A 151 -1.82 4.28 -16.32
CA CYS A 151 -1.30 2.98 -16.73
C CYS A 151 -0.11 3.08 -17.71
N GLY A 152 0.17 4.26 -18.26
CA GLY A 152 1.35 4.54 -19.10
C GLY A 152 2.63 4.77 -18.30
N HIS A 153 2.54 4.96 -16.98
CA HIS A 153 3.71 5.04 -16.11
C HIS A 153 4.21 3.64 -15.78
N GLU A 154 5.52 3.43 -15.90
CA GLU A 154 6.16 2.15 -15.61
C GLU A 154 5.83 1.69 -14.18
N ASN A 155 5.42 0.42 -14.07
CA ASN A 155 5.12 -0.29 -12.82
C ASN A 155 3.78 0.00 -12.10
N ILE A 156 2.86 0.77 -12.68
CA ILE A 156 1.51 0.88 -12.09
C ILE A 156 0.66 -0.31 -12.51
N ILE A 157 0.41 -1.21 -11.57
CA ILE A 157 -0.45 -2.40 -11.77
C ILE A 157 -1.92 -2.03 -11.63
N ALA A 158 -2.24 -1.20 -10.63
CA ALA A 158 -3.58 -0.75 -10.31
C ALA A 158 -3.53 0.58 -9.57
N TYR A 159 -4.69 1.23 -9.43
CA TYR A 159 -4.86 2.39 -8.56
C TYR A 159 -6.32 2.50 -8.12
N ALA A 160 -6.55 3.05 -6.93
CA ALA A 160 -7.87 3.18 -6.36
C ALA A 160 -8.03 4.49 -5.56
N ALA A 161 -9.26 4.87 -5.32
CA ALA A 161 -9.63 5.91 -4.38
C ALA A 161 -11.12 5.82 -4.01
N TYR A 162 -11.50 6.45 -2.91
CA TYR A 162 -12.91 6.68 -2.62
C TYR A 162 -13.50 7.73 -3.59
N CYS A 163 -14.82 7.69 -3.80
CA CYS A 163 -15.53 8.68 -4.60
C CYS A 163 -16.74 9.28 -3.88
N GLN A 164 -17.19 8.65 -2.81
CA GLN A 164 -18.34 9.12 -2.04
C GLN A 164 -18.13 8.87 -0.56
N LEU A 165 -18.45 9.88 0.24
CA LEU A 165 -18.46 9.82 1.70
C LEU A 165 -19.90 9.85 2.22
N GLU A 166 -20.13 9.21 3.37
CA GLU A 166 -21.36 9.38 4.15
C GLU A 166 -21.53 10.85 4.57
N ALA A 167 -22.76 11.35 4.68
CA ALA A 167 -23.00 12.68 5.21
C ALA A 167 -22.74 12.69 6.74
N GLU A 168 -22.26 13.83 7.23
CA GLU A 168 -22.09 14.03 8.68
C GLU A 168 -23.42 13.87 9.41
N MET A 169 -23.52 12.82 10.21
CA MET A 169 -24.68 12.61 11.08
C MET A 169 -24.49 13.23 12.47
N ASP A 170 -23.24 13.45 12.86
CA ASP A 170 -22.92 14.09 14.15
C ASP A 170 -21.62 14.88 14.04
N ARG A 171 -21.51 16.02 14.75
CA ARG A 171 -20.37 16.94 14.69
C ARG A 171 -19.04 16.34 15.20
N GLN A 172 -19.06 15.11 15.67
CA GLN A 172 -17.91 14.44 16.30
C GLN A 172 -17.30 13.29 15.48
N VAL A 173 -17.92 12.87 14.35
CA VAL A 173 -17.43 11.74 13.56
C VAL A 173 -17.15 12.19 12.11
N PHE A 174 -15.97 11.87 11.60
CA PHE A 174 -15.61 12.10 10.22
C PHE A 174 -16.44 11.22 9.29
N PRO A 175 -16.84 11.74 8.09
CA PRO A 175 -17.64 10.97 7.15
C PRO A 175 -16.87 9.77 6.60
N LEU A 176 -17.48 8.58 6.77
CA LEU A 176 -16.95 7.29 6.29
C LEU A 176 -17.03 7.21 4.76
N PRO A 177 -16.02 6.70 4.06
CA PRO A 177 -16.17 6.30 2.66
C PRO A 177 -17.24 5.22 2.50
N ILE A 178 -18.21 5.45 1.61
CA ILE A 178 -19.30 4.51 1.30
C ILE A 178 -19.23 3.98 -0.14
N ALA A 179 -18.44 4.62 -0.99
CA ALA A 179 -18.14 4.14 -2.33
C ALA A 179 -16.75 4.57 -2.78
N GLY A 180 -16.15 3.73 -3.60
CA GLY A 180 -14.85 3.96 -4.22
C GLY A 180 -14.70 3.17 -5.51
N TYR A 181 -13.54 3.33 -6.14
CA TYR A 181 -13.20 2.61 -7.36
C TYR A 181 -11.80 2.02 -7.29
N ALA A 182 -11.60 0.96 -8.05
CA ALA A 182 -10.29 0.39 -8.34
C ALA A 182 -10.17 0.14 -9.85
N ASN A 183 -9.11 0.67 -10.47
CA ASN A 183 -8.80 0.40 -11.86
C ASN A 183 -7.56 -0.47 -11.94
N LEU A 184 -7.65 -1.59 -12.66
CA LEU A 184 -6.50 -2.44 -12.98
C LEU A 184 -5.99 -2.06 -14.37
N CYS A 185 -4.66 -1.95 -14.53
CA CYS A 185 -4.05 -1.71 -15.82
C CYS A 185 -4.02 -3.01 -16.64
N PRO A 186 -4.74 -3.12 -17.77
CA PRO A 186 -4.95 -4.40 -18.48
C PRO A 186 -3.67 -5.13 -18.85
N ASN A 187 -2.63 -4.37 -19.24
CA ASN A 187 -1.34 -4.93 -19.67
C ASN A 187 -0.51 -5.47 -18.51
N MET A 188 -0.82 -5.05 -17.26
CA MET A 188 -0.10 -5.45 -16.05
C MET A 188 -0.78 -6.62 -15.33
N ILE A 189 -1.94 -7.08 -15.82
CA ILE A 189 -2.63 -8.22 -15.23
C ILE A 189 -1.98 -9.50 -15.74
N SER A 190 -1.28 -10.20 -14.85
CA SER A 190 -0.71 -11.51 -15.12
C SER A 190 -1.67 -12.63 -14.73
N THR A 191 -1.71 -13.68 -15.55
CA THR A 191 -2.46 -14.92 -15.30
C THR A 191 -1.57 -16.05 -14.78
N GLN A 192 -0.28 -15.79 -14.60
CA GLN A 192 0.66 -16.78 -14.10
C GLN A 192 0.43 -17.09 -12.62
N ALA A 193 0.45 -18.36 -12.25
CA ALA A 193 0.17 -18.82 -10.89
C ALA A 193 1.16 -18.22 -9.86
N GLN A 194 2.42 -18.07 -10.23
CA GLN A 194 3.48 -17.53 -9.40
C GLN A 194 3.26 -16.04 -9.02
N GLU A 195 2.54 -15.29 -9.87
CA GLU A 195 2.26 -13.87 -9.64
C GLU A 195 0.92 -13.62 -8.93
N PHE A 196 0.12 -14.67 -8.72
CA PHE A 196 -1.20 -14.56 -8.11
C PHE A 196 -1.18 -13.90 -6.73
N VAL A 197 -0.25 -14.31 -5.88
CA VAL A 197 -0.13 -13.77 -4.50
C VAL A 197 0.21 -12.28 -4.53
N GLY A 198 1.10 -11.87 -5.43
CA GLY A 198 1.46 -10.46 -5.64
C GLY A 198 0.27 -9.64 -6.15
N MET A 199 -0.46 -10.15 -7.14
CA MET A 199 -1.67 -9.52 -7.67
C MET A 199 -2.76 -9.39 -6.61
N LEU A 200 -3.00 -10.44 -5.81
CA LEU A 200 -3.97 -10.43 -4.71
C LEU A 200 -3.61 -9.38 -3.65
N SER A 201 -2.33 -9.29 -3.31
CA SER A 201 -1.83 -8.28 -2.39
C SER A 201 -2.03 -6.87 -2.93
N THR A 202 -1.78 -6.64 -4.22
CA THR A 202 -2.03 -5.36 -4.88
C THR A 202 -3.51 -5.00 -4.85
N VAL A 203 -4.41 -5.92 -5.16
CA VAL A 203 -5.87 -5.67 -5.09
C VAL A 203 -6.29 -5.31 -3.66
N LYS A 204 -5.80 -6.01 -2.64
CA LYS A 204 -6.07 -5.67 -1.23
C LYS A 204 -5.57 -4.26 -0.89
N HIS A 205 -4.34 -3.90 -1.31
CA HIS A 205 -3.74 -2.58 -1.13
C HIS A 205 -4.63 -1.48 -1.72
N GLU A 206 -5.05 -1.64 -2.96
CA GLU A 206 -5.90 -0.66 -3.64
C GLU A 206 -7.27 -0.51 -2.97
N ILE A 207 -7.88 -1.61 -2.52
CA ILE A 207 -9.15 -1.53 -1.79
C ILE A 207 -8.97 -0.75 -0.48
N ILE A 208 -7.86 -0.90 0.24
CA ILE A 208 -7.58 -0.10 1.45
C ILE A 208 -7.51 1.39 1.11
N HIS A 209 -6.87 1.79 0.01
CA HIS A 209 -6.90 3.19 -0.45
C HIS A 209 -8.32 3.71 -0.74
N ALA A 210 -9.21 2.83 -1.22
CA ALA A 210 -10.61 3.20 -1.44
C ALA A 210 -11.43 3.27 -0.14
N LEU A 211 -11.08 2.49 0.88
CA LEU A 211 -11.74 2.48 2.19
C LEU A 211 -11.31 3.63 3.11
N VAL A 212 -10.22 4.32 2.78
CA VAL A 212 -9.68 5.42 3.58
C VAL A 212 -9.76 6.72 2.79
N ARG A 213 -10.12 7.81 3.48
CA ARG A 213 -10.17 9.13 2.85
C ARG A 213 -8.76 9.68 2.62
N VAL A 214 -8.37 9.83 1.35
CA VAL A 214 -7.20 10.61 0.93
C VAL A 214 -7.71 11.87 0.23
N ASP A 215 -7.47 13.04 0.79
CA ASP A 215 -7.93 14.30 0.16
C ASP A 215 -6.89 14.79 -0.85
N GLN A 216 -7.17 14.62 -2.15
CA GLN A 216 -6.31 15.05 -3.25
C GLN A 216 -6.71 16.42 -3.84
N THR A 217 -7.64 17.16 -3.24
CA THR A 217 -8.33 18.25 -3.93
C THR A 217 -7.72 19.64 -3.80
N ASP A 218 -6.67 19.86 -3.04
CA ASP A 218 -6.07 21.20 -2.93
C ASP A 218 -4.65 21.26 -3.54
N ARG A 219 -4.55 21.90 -4.73
CA ARG A 219 -3.29 22.12 -5.47
C ARG A 219 -2.39 23.22 -4.88
N SER A 220 -2.70 23.74 -3.69
CA SER A 220 -1.87 24.76 -3.06
C SER A 220 -0.72 24.12 -2.27
N LEU A 221 0.42 24.79 -2.23
CA LEU A 221 1.71 24.35 -1.66
C LEU A 221 1.66 23.91 -0.18
N HIS A 222 0.51 24.03 0.51
CA HIS A 222 0.28 23.66 1.90
C HIS A 222 -0.59 22.40 2.06
N SER A 223 -1.05 21.79 0.98
CA SER A 223 -1.98 20.64 1.00
C SER A 223 -1.31 19.28 0.86
N LYS A 224 0.03 19.22 0.93
CA LYS A 224 0.81 17.98 0.78
C LYS A 224 0.64 16.95 1.92
N LEU A 225 -0.13 17.26 2.95
CA LEU A 225 -0.32 16.45 4.14
C LEU A 225 -1.74 15.86 4.20
N SER A 226 -2.16 15.20 3.13
CA SER A 226 -3.40 14.44 3.10
C SER A 226 -3.07 12.95 3.19
N LEU A 227 -3.01 12.48 4.39
CA LEU A 227 -2.65 11.11 4.70
C LEU A 227 -3.87 10.29 5.06
N PHE A 228 -3.97 9.08 4.51
CA PHE A 228 -4.85 8.01 5.01
C PHE A 228 -6.14 8.54 5.69
N GLY A 229 -6.92 9.38 5.01
CA GLY A 229 -8.18 9.90 5.54
C GLY A 229 -8.10 11.08 6.50
N PHE A 230 -6.93 11.55 6.87
CA PHE A 230 -6.79 12.69 7.77
C PHE A 230 -6.59 14.00 6.99
N VAL A 231 -7.56 14.90 7.05
CA VAL A 231 -7.54 16.20 6.34
C VAL A 231 -6.62 17.17 7.06
N THR A 232 -5.67 17.76 6.34
CA THR A 232 -4.73 18.74 6.89
C THR A 232 -5.22 20.18 6.83
N LYS A 233 -6.30 20.46 6.09
CA LYS A 233 -6.91 21.79 6.02
C LYS A 233 -8.42 21.68 6.13
N PRO A 234 -9.04 22.26 7.17
CA PRO A 234 -10.48 22.32 7.27
C PRO A 234 -11.05 23.25 6.20
N PRO A 235 -12.27 23.01 5.71
CA PRO A 235 -13.03 24.06 5.07
C PRO A 235 -13.22 25.24 6.04
N PRO A 236 -13.37 26.48 5.55
CA PRO A 236 -13.27 27.71 6.35
C PRO A 236 -14.25 27.85 7.53
N TYR A 237 -15.04 26.82 7.82
CA TYR A 237 -16.07 26.84 8.87
C TYR A 237 -15.95 25.72 9.92
N SER A 238 -14.85 24.98 10.01
CA SER A 238 -14.69 23.92 11.02
C SER A 238 -13.51 24.20 11.96
N LEU A 239 -13.78 24.86 13.08
CA LEU A 239 -12.82 25.20 14.15
C LEU A 239 -12.20 23.99 14.86
N GLY A 240 -12.71 22.76 14.64
CA GLY A 240 -12.24 21.54 15.32
C GLY A 240 -11.10 20.83 14.60
N LEU A 241 -10.95 20.98 13.29
CA LEU A 241 -10.01 20.21 12.47
C LEU A 241 -8.56 20.72 12.50
N TYR A 242 -8.35 21.99 12.81
CA TYR A 242 -6.99 22.57 12.95
C TYR A 242 -6.20 21.97 14.13
N GLN A 243 -6.87 21.51 15.17
CA GLN A 243 -6.22 20.82 16.29
C GLN A 243 -5.86 19.36 15.99
N TRP A 244 -6.46 18.73 14.96
CA TRP A 244 -6.21 17.34 14.60
C TRP A 244 -5.02 17.14 13.66
N SER A 245 -4.71 18.07 12.78
CA SER A 245 -3.64 17.90 11.79
C SER A 245 -2.27 17.69 12.43
N SER A 246 -1.91 18.51 13.43
CA SER A 246 -0.65 18.36 14.18
C SER A 246 -0.65 17.19 15.17
N LYS A 247 -1.84 16.68 15.55
CA LYS A 247 -2.00 15.49 16.41
C LYS A 247 -2.00 14.18 15.63
N VAL A 248 -2.12 14.22 14.32
CA VAL A 248 -2.19 13.03 13.45
C VAL A 248 -0.86 12.80 12.76
N VAL A 249 -0.30 13.85 12.17
CA VAL A 249 1.00 13.79 11.51
C VAL A 249 1.95 14.78 12.17
N HIS A 250 3.05 14.25 12.68
CA HIS A 250 4.09 15.02 13.33
C HIS A 250 5.34 15.09 12.45
N LYS A 251 5.87 16.30 12.25
CA LYS A 251 7.14 16.50 11.58
C LYS A 251 8.26 16.41 12.61
N ALA A 252 9.13 15.43 12.49
CA ALA A 252 10.30 15.25 13.34
C ALA A 252 11.60 15.44 12.56
N VAL A 253 12.69 15.73 13.26
CA VAL A 253 14.02 15.85 12.69
C VAL A 253 14.90 14.78 13.34
N ARG A 254 15.48 13.92 12.50
CA ARG A 254 16.44 12.89 12.91
C ARG A 254 17.87 13.36 12.65
N LEU A 255 18.80 12.97 13.51
CA LEU A 255 20.22 13.06 13.22
C LEU A 255 20.60 11.87 12.34
N TRP A 256 21.08 12.18 11.13
CA TRP A 256 21.22 11.22 10.05
C TRP A 256 22.69 11.05 9.70
N ASP A 257 23.25 9.88 10.02
CA ASP A 257 24.64 9.57 9.75
C ASP A 257 24.85 9.32 8.26
N ILE A 258 25.84 9.99 7.69
CA ILE A 258 26.23 9.88 6.29
C ILE A 258 27.72 9.64 6.15
N ARG A 259 28.17 9.43 4.92
CA ARG A 259 29.58 9.21 4.56
C ARG A 259 30.49 10.31 5.14
N GLY A 260 31.71 9.90 5.54
CA GLY A 260 32.75 10.79 6.07
C GLY A 260 32.53 11.21 7.52
N GLY A 261 31.79 10.44 8.31
CA GLY A 261 31.50 10.71 9.71
C GLY A 261 30.66 11.97 9.94
N LYS A 262 29.98 12.44 8.91
CA LYS A 262 29.11 13.63 8.97
C LYS A 262 27.72 13.24 9.42
N MET A 263 27.00 14.19 10.03
CA MET A 263 25.60 14.08 10.38
C MET A 263 24.80 15.20 9.73
N LEU A 264 23.64 14.85 9.18
CA LEU A 264 22.68 15.79 8.62
C LEU A 264 21.37 15.79 9.42
N ARG A 265 20.60 16.86 9.27
CA ARG A 265 19.24 16.94 9.78
C ARG A 265 18.30 16.37 8.73
N HIS A 266 17.82 15.17 8.97
CA HIS A 266 16.85 14.48 8.12
C HIS A 266 15.45 14.69 8.66
N THR A 267 14.55 15.19 7.82
CA THR A 267 13.16 15.47 8.21
C THR A 267 12.28 14.27 7.86
N VAL A 268 11.55 13.78 8.86
CA VAL A 268 10.59 12.68 8.71
C VAL A 268 9.19 13.11 9.11
N HIS A 269 8.19 12.49 8.53
CA HIS A 269 6.79 12.68 8.88
C HIS A 269 6.28 11.40 9.55
N LEU A 270 5.74 11.55 10.75
CA LEU A 270 5.31 10.45 11.59
C LEU A 270 3.80 10.46 11.74
N LEU A 271 3.15 9.34 11.50
CA LEU A 271 1.77 9.15 11.91
C LEU A 271 1.75 8.81 13.41
N VAL A 272 1.15 9.70 14.20
CA VAL A 272 1.21 9.66 15.68
C VAL A 272 -0.12 9.29 16.34
N THR A 273 -1.00 8.62 15.62
CA THR A 273 -2.27 8.15 16.16
C THR A 273 -2.05 7.03 17.19
N PRO A 274 -2.89 6.92 18.23
CA PRO A 274 -2.56 6.14 19.42
C PRO A 274 -2.23 4.67 19.19
N ARG A 275 -3.05 3.98 18.39
CA ARG A 275 -2.85 2.55 18.12
C ARG A 275 -1.67 2.29 17.17
N VAL A 276 -1.48 3.18 16.18
CA VAL A 276 -0.31 3.12 15.30
C VAL A 276 0.97 3.26 16.10
N VAL A 277 1.04 4.24 17.02
CA VAL A 277 2.20 4.40 17.92
C VAL A 277 2.43 3.14 18.75
N GLU A 278 1.37 2.60 19.35
CA GLU A 278 1.45 1.38 20.17
C GLU A 278 2.00 0.19 19.38
N GLU A 279 1.44 -0.09 18.20
CA GLU A 279 1.85 -1.24 17.39
C GLU A 279 3.24 -1.04 16.76
N ALA A 280 3.62 0.19 16.39
CA ALA A 280 4.97 0.50 15.93
C ALA A 280 6.02 0.30 17.03
N ARG A 281 5.76 0.78 18.26
CA ARG A 281 6.62 0.57 19.42
C ARG A 281 6.83 -0.91 19.72
N LYS A 282 5.76 -1.70 19.69
CA LYS A 282 5.81 -3.16 19.88
C LYS A 282 6.61 -3.83 18.75
N HIS A 283 6.35 -3.46 17.51
CA HIS A 283 7.00 -4.06 16.36
C HIS A 283 8.52 -3.90 16.40
N PHE A 284 8.99 -2.66 16.57
CA PHE A 284 10.42 -2.36 16.60
C PHE A 284 11.08 -2.65 17.96
N ASN A 285 10.33 -2.86 19.02
CA ASN A 285 10.81 -2.87 20.41
C ASN A 285 11.51 -1.53 20.75
N CYS A 286 10.84 -0.41 20.46
CA CYS A 286 11.34 0.94 20.69
C CYS A 286 10.28 1.76 21.45
N PRO A 287 10.32 1.80 22.81
CA PRO A 287 9.28 2.43 23.62
C PRO A 287 9.21 3.95 23.49
N ILE A 288 10.27 4.59 23.01
CA ILE A 288 10.35 6.05 22.82
C ILE A 288 9.92 6.50 21.41
N LEU A 289 9.56 5.58 20.53
CA LEU A 289 9.15 5.91 19.17
C LEU A 289 7.88 6.75 19.19
N GLU A 290 7.90 7.92 18.53
CA GLU A 290 6.81 8.89 18.57
C GLU A 290 5.65 8.53 17.63
N GLY A 291 5.92 7.81 16.55
CA GLY A 291 4.95 7.43 15.53
C GLY A 291 5.55 6.51 14.47
N MET A 292 4.72 6.11 13.50
CA MET A 292 5.19 5.36 12.34
C MET A 292 5.52 6.31 11.19
N GLU A 293 6.72 6.15 10.64
CA GLU A 293 7.23 7.01 9.56
C GLU A 293 6.49 6.75 8.25
N LEU A 294 6.27 7.83 7.53
CA LEU A 294 5.60 7.87 6.25
C LEU A 294 6.62 8.10 5.16
N GLU A 295 6.36 7.51 4.00
CA GLU A 295 7.20 7.61 2.82
C GLU A 295 7.51 9.07 2.47
N ASN A 296 8.77 9.39 2.31
CA ASN A 296 9.24 10.75 2.03
C ASN A 296 9.70 10.94 0.56
N GLN A 297 9.60 9.90 -0.27
CA GLN A 297 10.07 9.86 -1.66
C GLN A 297 8.98 9.36 -2.62
N GLY A 298 9.33 9.25 -3.92
CA GLY A 298 8.45 8.71 -4.97
C GLY A 298 7.41 9.72 -5.50
N GLY A 299 7.42 10.96 -5.05
CA GLY A 299 6.59 12.05 -5.57
C GLY A 299 5.08 11.86 -5.38
N MET A 300 4.27 12.53 -6.23
CA MET A 300 2.80 12.49 -6.14
C MET A 300 2.27 11.07 -6.34
N GLY A 301 1.54 10.57 -5.35
CA GLY A 301 0.95 9.22 -5.34
C GLY A 301 1.67 8.23 -4.44
N THR A 302 2.91 8.53 -4.01
CA THR A 302 3.69 7.68 -3.11
C THR A 302 4.05 8.43 -1.83
N GLU A 303 4.65 9.61 -1.95
CA GLU A 303 5.04 10.47 -0.82
C GLU A 303 3.84 10.74 0.11
N LEU A 304 4.02 10.51 1.39
CA LEU A 304 3.05 10.70 2.49
C LEU A 304 1.73 9.91 2.37
N ASN A 305 1.60 9.03 1.38
CA ASN A 305 0.43 8.17 1.20
C ASN A 305 0.70 6.70 1.53
N HIS A 306 1.95 6.38 1.87
CA HIS A 306 2.42 5.04 2.15
C HIS A 306 3.30 5.03 3.40
N TRP A 307 3.56 3.85 3.94
CA TRP A 307 4.56 3.66 4.98
C TRP A 307 5.97 3.77 4.40
N GLU A 308 6.89 4.31 5.19
CA GLU A 308 8.31 4.39 4.87
C GLU A 308 8.89 3.01 4.56
N LYS A 309 9.31 2.80 3.30
CA LYS A 309 9.74 1.49 2.81
C LYS A 309 11.02 0.99 3.46
N ARG A 310 11.96 1.86 3.77
CA ARG A 310 13.17 1.50 4.51
C ARG A 310 12.85 0.77 5.83
N LEU A 311 11.78 1.18 6.50
CA LEU A 311 11.38 0.67 7.81
C LEU A 311 10.44 -0.53 7.77
N LEU A 312 9.58 -0.62 6.76
CA LEU A 312 8.53 -1.63 6.68
C LEU A 312 8.56 -2.45 5.38
N GLU A 313 9.62 -2.46 4.68
CA GLU A 313 9.97 -2.99 3.35
C GLU A 313 8.84 -3.77 2.62
N ASN A 314 8.37 -4.89 3.18
CA ASN A 314 7.31 -5.72 2.57
C ASN A 314 5.94 -5.57 3.25
N GLU A 315 5.74 -4.52 4.03
CA GLU A 315 4.40 -4.16 4.48
C GLU A 315 3.55 -3.78 3.26
N ALA A 316 2.31 -4.23 3.24
CA ALA A 316 1.46 -4.12 2.06
C ALA A 316 1.17 -2.67 1.64
N MET A 317 1.14 -1.72 2.57
CA MET A 317 0.91 -0.30 2.31
C MET A 317 2.19 0.51 2.15
N THR A 318 3.34 -0.11 1.78
CA THR A 318 4.53 0.60 1.27
C THR A 318 4.37 0.95 -0.22
N GLY A 319 5.09 1.96 -0.69
CA GLY A 319 4.87 2.60 -1.99
C GLY A 319 5.30 1.81 -3.23
N SER A 320 5.92 0.64 -3.10
CA SER A 320 6.32 -0.19 -4.24
C SER A 320 6.00 -1.65 -4.04
N HIS A 321 5.88 -2.38 -5.16
CA HIS A 321 5.60 -3.81 -5.14
C HIS A 321 6.76 -4.60 -4.54
N THR A 322 6.43 -5.60 -3.72
CA THR A 322 7.32 -6.61 -3.14
C THR A 322 6.64 -7.98 -3.24
N GLN A 323 7.37 -9.05 -3.51
CA GLN A 323 6.77 -10.38 -3.73
C GLN A 323 6.02 -10.92 -2.51
N ASN A 324 6.53 -10.66 -1.31
CA ASN A 324 6.06 -11.21 -0.04
C ASN A 324 5.36 -10.16 0.82
N ARG A 325 4.44 -9.38 0.25
CA ARG A 325 3.69 -8.36 0.98
C ARG A 325 2.86 -8.95 2.11
N VAL A 326 2.85 -8.24 3.24
CA VAL A 326 2.07 -8.59 4.42
C VAL A 326 1.25 -7.40 4.94
N PHE A 327 0.02 -7.65 5.36
CA PHE A 327 -0.82 -6.69 6.06
C PHE A 327 -0.52 -6.75 7.55
N SER A 328 0.30 -5.80 8.02
CA SER A 328 0.77 -5.79 9.39
C SER A 328 -0.27 -5.27 10.38
N ARG A 329 -0.01 -5.50 11.66
CA ARG A 329 -0.80 -4.90 12.75
C ARG A 329 -0.77 -3.37 12.72
N ILE A 330 0.28 -2.76 12.15
CA ILE A 330 0.41 -1.30 12.04
C ILE A 330 -0.64 -0.73 11.08
N THR A 331 -0.85 -1.38 9.92
CA THR A 331 -1.91 -0.99 8.97
C THR A 331 -3.30 -1.24 9.56
N LEU A 332 -3.51 -2.35 10.28
CA LEU A 332 -4.77 -2.60 10.96
C LEU A 332 -5.04 -1.53 12.04
N ALA A 333 -4.02 -1.13 12.78
CA ALA A 333 -4.09 -0.06 13.78
C ALA A 333 -4.46 1.29 13.16
N LEU A 334 -3.91 1.61 11.98
CA LEU A 334 -4.29 2.80 11.23
C LEU A 334 -5.79 2.80 10.91
N MET A 335 -6.31 1.68 10.39
CA MET A 335 -7.74 1.58 10.04
C MET A 335 -8.61 1.78 11.28
N GLU A 336 -8.21 1.24 12.43
CA GLU A 336 -8.94 1.40 13.68
C GLU A 336 -8.86 2.83 14.24
N ASP A 337 -7.71 3.50 14.10
CA ASP A 337 -7.52 4.90 14.53
C ASP A 337 -8.32 5.90 13.68
N THR A 338 -8.84 5.52 12.51
CA THR A 338 -9.81 6.33 11.76
C THR A 338 -11.14 6.51 12.52
N GLY A 339 -11.43 5.61 13.48
CA GLY A 339 -12.71 5.56 14.19
C GLY A 339 -13.88 4.97 13.39
N TRP A 340 -13.61 4.56 12.14
CA TRP A 340 -14.64 3.97 11.26
C TRP A 340 -14.69 2.46 11.36
N TYR A 341 -13.54 1.83 11.59
CA TYR A 341 -13.36 0.39 11.59
C TYR A 341 -12.91 -0.11 12.95
N LYS A 342 -13.29 -1.32 13.27
CA LYS A 342 -12.70 -2.11 14.36
C LYS A 342 -11.95 -3.28 13.73
N ALA A 343 -10.66 -3.40 14.03
CA ALA A 343 -9.80 -4.39 13.39
C ALA A 343 -9.77 -5.71 14.15
N ASN A 344 -9.85 -6.81 13.42
CA ASN A 344 -9.54 -8.13 13.92
C ASN A 344 -8.03 -8.41 13.77
N TYR A 345 -7.26 -8.15 14.80
CA TYR A 345 -5.81 -8.31 14.77
C TYR A 345 -5.32 -9.77 14.58
N SER A 346 -6.20 -10.77 14.71
CA SER A 346 -5.83 -12.15 14.37
C SER A 346 -5.67 -12.37 12.86
N MET A 347 -6.21 -11.46 12.06
CA MET A 347 -6.04 -11.45 10.59
C MET A 347 -4.75 -10.75 10.14
N ALA A 348 -4.01 -10.12 11.05
CA ALA A 348 -2.74 -9.50 10.70
C ALA A 348 -1.71 -10.56 10.31
N GLU A 349 -1.01 -10.28 9.22
CA GLU A 349 0.09 -11.13 8.74
C GLU A 349 1.39 -10.74 9.45
N LYS A 350 2.28 -11.72 9.61
CA LYS A 350 3.54 -11.52 10.33
C LYS A 350 4.53 -10.71 9.49
N LEU A 351 4.83 -9.49 9.94
CA LEU A 351 5.89 -8.66 9.41
C LEU A 351 7.19 -8.97 10.18
N ASP A 352 8.18 -9.53 9.51
CA ASP A 352 9.48 -9.84 10.12
C ASP A 352 10.51 -8.73 9.91
N TRP A 353 10.37 -7.89 8.89
CA TRP A 353 11.24 -6.77 8.62
C TRP A 353 11.20 -5.74 9.77
N GLY A 354 12.37 -5.37 10.29
CA GLY A 354 12.49 -4.42 11.39
C GLY A 354 12.07 -4.93 12.76
N ARG A 355 11.47 -6.10 12.86
CA ARG A 355 10.93 -6.64 14.10
C ARG A 355 12.01 -6.81 15.17
N ASN A 356 11.76 -6.22 16.35
CA ASN A 356 12.66 -6.25 17.52
C ASN A 356 14.07 -5.69 17.26
N LYS A 357 14.24 -4.82 16.23
CA LYS A 357 15.55 -4.23 15.90
C LYS A 357 15.91 -3.04 16.79
N GLY A 358 14.96 -2.50 17.54
CA GLY A 358 15.18 -1.40 18.50
C GLY A 358 15.15 0.00 17.86
N CYS A 359 15.39 1.00 18.70
CA CYS A 359 15.31 2.40 18.30
C CYS A 359 16.39 2.81 17.31
N ASP A 360 17.59 2.24 17.39
CA ASP A 360 18.67 2.53 16.45
C ASP A 360 18.31 2.17 15.02
N PHE A 361 17.54 1.09 14.81
CA PHE A 361 17.07 0.71 13.48
C PHE A 361 16.03 1.67 12.92
N VAL A 362 15.07 2.08 13.74
CA VAL A 362 13.92 2.86 13.27
C VAL A 362 14.19 4.36 13.23
N MET A 363 15.09 4.88 14.08
CA MET A 363 15.31 6.33 14.24
C MET A 363 16.62 6.84 13.64
N LYS A 364 17.50 5.95 13.16
CA LYS A 364 18.82 6.28 12.60
C LYS A 364 18.92 5.84 11.14
N SER A 365 19.95 6.33 10.43
CA SER A 365 20.23 5.92 9.06
C SER A 365 20.63 4.44 8.97
N CYS A 366 20.53 3.84 7.78
CA CYS A 366 21.06 2.49 7.58
C CYS A 366 22.59 2.44 7.71
N LYS A 367 23.30 3.54 7.44
CA LYS A 367 24.74 3.65 7.72
C LYS A 367 25.02 3.39 9.20
N PHE A 368 24.33 4.09 10.10
CA PHE A 368 24.52 3.90 11.54
C PHE A 368 24.34 2.42 11.94
N TRP A 369 23.30 1.78 11.44
CA TRP A 369 23.03 0.37 11.69
C TRP A 369 24.16 -0.53 11.17
N ILE A 370 24.56 -0.35 9.92
CA ILE A 370 25.62 -1.15 9.27
C ILE A 370 26.94 -1.00 10.04
N ASP A 371 27.35 0.24 10.34
CA ASP A 371 28.61 0.51 11.02
C ASP A 371 28.63 -0.05 12.46
N GLN A 372 27.53 0.16 13.20
CA GLN A 372 27.40 -0.39 14.56
C GLN A 372 27.50 -1.92 14.57
N LYS A 373 26.83 -2.59 13.60
CA LYS A 373 26.86 -4.06 13.51
C LYS A 373 28.23 -4.58 13.11
N ARG A 374 28.91 -3.90 12.17
CA ARG A 374 30.30 -4.24 11.78
C ARG A 374 31.28 -4.11 12.94
N GLN A 375 31.21 -3.02 13.70
CA GLN A 375 32.03 -2.80 14.89
C GLN A 375 31.86 -3.92 15.93
N LYS A 376 30.62 -4.40 16.10
CA LYS A 376 30.27 -5.52 17.01
C LYS A 376 30.51 -6.90 16.39
N LYS A 377 31.03 -6.99 15.15
CA LYS A 377 31.20 -8.25 14.39
C LYS A 377 29.88 -9.05 14.27
N GLN A 378 28.76 -8.36 14.13
CA GLN A 378 27.43 -8.93 13.98
C GLN A 378 26.95 -8.82 12.52
N LEU A 379 25.97 -9.66 12.15
CA LEU A 379 25.33 -9.56 10.83
C LEU A 379 24.62 -8.21 10.67
N ILE A 380 24.86 -7.56 9.54
CA ILE A 380 24.26 -6.25 9.20
C ILE A 380 22.81 -6.36 8.73
N SER A 381 22.28 -7.59 8.61
CA SER A 381 20.88 -7.84 8.18
C SER A 381 19.88 -6.96 8.95
N PRO A 382 18.86 -6.42 8.26
CA PRO A 382 18.39 -6.74 6.89
C PRO A 382 19.17 -6.06 5.76
N TYR A 383 20.06 -5.12 6.09
CA TYR A 383 20.87 -4.42 5.10
C TYR A 383 22.02 -5.32 4.60
N CYS A 384 22.64 -4.92 3.50
CA CYS A 384 23.75 -5.62 2.88
C CYS A 384 24.76 -4.61 2.30
N ASP A 385 25.94 -5.08 1.93
CA ASP A 385 27.04 -4.25 1.42
C ASP A 385 27.84 -4.95 0.32
N THR A 386 27.28 -6.02 -0.23
CA THR A 386 27.94 -6.82 -1.27
C THR A 386 27.51 -6.31 -2.64
N LEU A 387 28.49 -5.96 -3.47
CA LEU A 387 28.24 -5.58 -4.85
C LEU A 387 27.80 -6.79 -5.67
N ARG A 388 26.96 -6.55 -6.66
CA ARG A 388 26.63 -7.55 -7.68
C ARG A 388 27.91 -7.94 -8.41
N SER A 389 28.24 -9.23 -8.37
CA SER A 389 29.39 -9.82 -9.05
C SER A 389 28.92 -10.81 -10.12
N ASN A 390 29.84 -11.22 -10.98
CA ASN A 390 29.64 -12.35 -11.87
C ASN A 390 30.68 -13.44 -11.52
N PRO A 391 30.25 -14.61 -11.01
CA PRO A 391 28.87 -15.08 -10.84
C PRO A 391 28.11 -14.31 -9.76
N LEU A 392 26.77 -14.27 -9.90
CA LEU A 392 25.88 -13.59 -8.96
C LEU A 392 25.88 -14.30 -7.61
N GLN A 393 26.21 -13.56 -6.55
CA GLN A 393 26.20 -14.09 -5.19
C GLN A 393 24.79 -14.08 -4.61
N LEU A 394 24.22 -15.26 -4.37
CA LEU A 394 22.91 -15.45 -3.80
C LEU A 394 22.97 -15.47 -2.27
N THR A 395 21.96 -14.92 -1.64
CA THR A 395 21.74 -14.94 -0.19
C THR A 395 20.27 -15.25 0.10
N CYS A 396 19.88 -15.21 1.36
CA CYS A 396 18.48 -15.32 1.75
C CYS A 396 17.94 -13.97 2.18
N ARG A 397 16.65 -13.74 1.89
CA ARG A 397 15.91 -12.67 2.50
C ARG A 397 15.88 -12.85 4.04
N GLN A 398 15.71 -11.75 4.79
CA GLN A 398 15.73 -11.77 6.27
C GLN A 398 14.74 -12.78 6.88
N ASP A 399 13.57 -12.94 6.28
CA ASP A 399 12.50 -13.84 6.75
C ASP A 399 12.66 -15.29 6.26
N GLN A 400 13.75 -15.59 5.53
CA GLN A 400 14.06 -16.88 4.92
C GLN A 400 12.98 -17.42 3.96
N ARG A 401 12.08 -16.57 3.47
CA ARG A 401 11.01 -17.00 2.56
C ARG A 401 11.40 -16.98 1.09
N ALA A 402 12.47 -16.31 0.75
CA ALA A 402 12.94 -16.18 -0.62
C ALA A 402 14.46 -16.18 -0.70
N VAL A 403 14.97 -16.68 -1.82
CA VAL A 403 16.34 -16.41 -2.26
C VAL A 403 16.44 -14.92 -2.64
N ALA A 404 17.55 -14.29 -2.30
CA ALA A 404 17.74 -12.86 -2.46
C ALA A 404 19.12 -12.53 -3.02
N VAL A 405 19.24 -11.29 -3.51
CA VAL A 405 20.51 -10.66 -3.87
C VAL A 405 20.64 -9.33 -3.15
N CYS A 406 21.86 -8.92 -2.82
CA CYS A 406 22.07 -7.56 -2.35
C CYS A 406 21.75 -6.58 -3.49
N ASN A 407 20.86 -5.63 -3.25
CA ASN A 407 20.43 -4.68 -4.26
C ASN A 407 21.33 -3.45 -4.38
N LEU A 408 22.54 -3.51 -3.78
CA LEU A 408 23.56 -2.45 -3.88
C LEU A 408 24.03 -2.31 -5.33
N GLN A 409 23.99 -1.10 -5.86
CA GLN A 409 24.40 -0.78 -7.24
C GLN A 409 25.05 0.58 -7.37
N LYS A 410 25.72 0.82 -8.51
CA LYS A 410 26.24 2.12 -8.93
C LYS A 410 25.17 2.85 -9.73
N PHE A 411 24.92 4.10 -9.37
CA PHE A 411 24.02 5.02 -10.08
C PHE A 411 24.79 5.86 -11.11
N PRO A 412 24.13 6.34 -12.16
CA PRO A 412 24.78 7.18 -13.19
C PRO A 412 25.13 8.58 -12.68
N LYS A 413 24.49 9.03 -11.61
CA LYS A 413 24.74 10.31 -10.92
C LYS A 413 25.03 10.08 -9.45
N GLN A 414 25.74 11.01 -8.82
CA GLN A 414 25.91 10.99 -7.37
C GLN A 414 24.56 11.03 -6.68
N LEU A 415 24.39 10.20 -5.66
CA LEU A 415 23.22 10.24 -4.81
C LEU A 415 23.17 11.57 -4.04
N PRO A 416 21.97 12.04 -3.65
CA PRO A 416 21.85 13.14 -2.71
C PRO A 416 22.69 12.86 -1.46
N GLN A 417 23.28 13.91 -0.88
CA GLN A 417 24.25 13.76 0.21
C GLN A 417 23.70 12.95 1.39
N GLU A 418 22.41 13.10 1.68
CA GLU A 418 21.72 12.40 2.78
C GLU A 418 21.61 10.88 2.57
N TYR A 419 21.78 10.40 1.34
CA TYR A 419 21.72 8.98 0.96
C TYR A 419 23.09 8.38 0.60
N GLN A 420 24.17 9.08 0.87
CA GLN A 420 25.54 8.57 0.69
C GLN A 420 26.01 7.91 1.99
N TYR A 421 25.96 6.58 2.05
CA TYR A 421 26.16 5.85 3.29
C TYR A 421 27.53 5.19 3.45
N PHE A 422 28.30 5.00 2.38
CA PHE A 422 29.49 4.18 2.41
C PHE A 422 30.79 4.97 2.51
N ASP A 423 31.60 4.67 3.54
CA ASP A 423 32.99 5.16 3.67
C ASP A 423 33.97 4.29 2.93
N ASN A 424 33.64 2.99 2.78
CA ASN A 424 34.36 2.05 1.96
C ASN A 424 33.40 0.96 1.42
N LEU A 425 33.68 0.48 0.23
CA LEU A 425 33.08 -0.73 -0.36
C LEU A 425 34.20 -1.52 -1.02
N ASN A 426 34.18 -2.84 -0.85
CA ASN A 426 35.19 -3.70 -1.40
C ASN A 426 35.24 -3.59 -2.92
N GLY A 427 36.42 -3.27 -3.47
CA GLY A 427 36.62 -3.12 -4.91
C GLY A 427 36.12 -1.78 -5.50
N VAL A 428 35.72 -0.79 -4.68
CA VAL A 428 35.25 0.53 -5.15
C VAL A 428 36.22 1.62 -4.74
N PRO A 429 36.73 2.45 -5.69
CA PRO A 429 37.54 3.61 -5.39
C PRO A 429 36.77 4.64 -4.53
N ALA A 430 37.49 5.38 -3.67
CA ALA A 430 36.87 6.30 -2.72
C ALA A 430 36.06 7.43 -3.39
N GLU A 431 36.51 7.89 -4.57
CA GLU A 431 35.85 8.91 -5.39
C GLU A 431 34.51 8.44 -6.00
N GLU A 432 34.33 7.14 -6.17
CA GLU A 432 33.12 6.56 -6.72
C GLU A 432 32.05 6.24 -5.66
N LEU A 433 32.40 6.16 -4.39
CA LEU A 433 31.47 5.80 -3.30
C LEU A 433 30.17 6.65 -3.27
N PRO A 434 30.17 7.95 -3.61
CA PRO A 434 28.95 8.75 -3.67
C PRO A 434 27.90 8.28 -4.68
N TYR A 435 28.27 7.40 -5.60
CA TYR A 435 27.39 6.87 -6.63
C TYR A 435 26.73 5.55 -6.22
N TYR A 436 27.06 4.98 -5.04
CA TYR A 436 26.58 3.67 -4.63
C TYR A 436 25.48 3.73 -3.56
N GLY A 437 24.41 2.99 -3.80
CA GLY A 437 23.29 2.79 -2.88
C GLY A 437 22.40 1.63 -3.29
N GLY A 438 21.41 1.32 -2.49
CA GLY A 438 20.40 0.33 -2.82
C GLY A 438 19.56 0.77 -4.02
N SER A 439 19.16 -0.18 -4.86
CA SER A 439 18.43 0.10 -6.11
C SER A 439 17.00 0.60 -5.89
N VAL A 440 16.47 0.53 -4.67
CA VAL A 440 15.12 0.98 -4.33
C VAL A 440 15.20 2.38 -3.71
N GLU A 441 14.85 3.38 -4.51
CA GLU A 441 14.90 4.80 -4.12
C GLU A 441 14.08 5.06 -2.86
N ILE A 442 12.82 4.66 -2.86
CA ILE A 442 11.89 4.85 -1.74
C ILE A 442 12.24 4.05 -0.47
N ALA A 443 13.33 3.28 -0.46
CA ALA A 443 13.92 2.72 0.75
C ALA A 443 15.12 3.57 1.22
N ASP A 444 15.10 4.87 0.99
CA ASP A 444 16.19 5.79 1.28
C ASP A 444 17.52 5.38 0.65
N TYR A 445 17.49 4.69 -0.49
CA TYR A 445 18.69 4.09 -1.12
C TYR A 445 19.49 3.17 -0.18
N CYS A 446 18.89 2.69 0.91
CA CYS A 446 19.53 1.72 1.80
C CYS A 446 19.59 0.35 1.13
N PRO A 447 20.77 -0.26 0.96
CA PRO A 447 20.86 -1.55 0.30
C PRO A 447 20.42 -2.68 1.22
N PHE A 448 19.65 -3.60 0.68
CA PHE A 448 19.15 -4.76 1.41
C PHE A 448 19.09 -6.02 0.55
N SER A 449 18.98 -7.18 1.20
CA SER A 449 18.80 -8.46 0.52
C SER A 449 17.39 -8.55 -0.04
N GLN A 450 17.26 -8.30 -1.35
CA GLN A 450 16.00 -8.20 -2.08
C GLN A 450 15.72 -9.49 -2.85
N GLU A 451 14.48 -9.96 -2.79
CA GLU A 451 14.02 -11.03 -3.67
C GLU A 451 13.98 -10.56 -5.14
N PHE A 452 13.99 -11.51 -6.05
CA PHE A 452 14.04 -11.25 -7.47
C PHE A 452 13.26 -12.29 -8.29
N SER A 453 13.13 -12.03 -9.59
CA SER A 453 12.55 -12.97 -10.54
C SER A 453 13.56 -13.32 -11.61
N TRP A 454 13.56 -14.59 -12.04
CA TRP A 454 14.32 -15.02 -13.20
C TRP A 454 13.53 -14.75 -14.46
N HIS A 455 14.21 -14.15 -15.43
CA HIS A 455 13.67 -13.89 -16.77
C HIS A 455 14.58 -14.55 -17.81
N LEU A 456 13.98 -15.09 -18.87
CA LEU A 456 14.67 -15.59 -20.03
C LEU A 456 14.18 -14.81 -21.24
N SER A 457 15.09 -14.13 -21.96
CA SER A 457 14.74 -13.27 -23.11
C SER A 457 13.63 -12.24 -22.81
N GLY A 458 13.61 -11.72 -21.58
CA GLY A 458 12.59 -10.78 -21.10
C GLY A 458 11.32 -11.42 -20.56
N GLU A 459 11.12 -12.71 -20.78
CA GLU A 459 9.95 -13.43 -20.26
C GLU A 459 10.18 -13.93 -18.82
N PHE A 460 9.20 -13.69 -17.96
CA PHE A 460 9.18 -14.21 -16.59
C PHE A 460 9.21 -15.73 -16.60
N GLN A 461 10.10 -16.31 -15.82
CA GLN A 461 10.23 -17.77 -15.67
C GLN A 461 9.73 -18.23 -14.30
N ARG A 462 10.29 -17.65 -13.24
CA ARG A 462 9.94 -17.97 -11.86
C ARG A 462 10.36 -16.84 -10.91
N SER A 463 9.74 -16.76 -9.77
CA SER A 463 10.17 -15.88 -8.67
C SER A 463 11.09 -16.62 -7.69
N SER A 464 11.74 -15.87 -6.82
CA SER A 464 12.64 -16.44 -5.81
C SER A 464 11.92 -16.87 -4.51
N ASP A 465 10.58 -16.79 -4.45
CA ASP A 465 9.81 -17.23 -3.28
C ASP A 465 9.86 -18.75 -3.13
N CYS A 466 10.45 -19.21 -2.04
CA CYS A 466 10.61 -20.64 -1.73
C CYS A 466 9.27 -21.37 -1.52
N ARG A 467 8.22 -20.66 -1.11
CA ARG A 467 6.93 -21.27 -0.73
C ARG A 467 6.01 -21.58 -1.92
N ILE A 468 6.33 -21.04 -3.09
CA ILE A 468 5.54 -21.23 -4.31
C ILE A 468 6.07 -22.45 -5.04
N ILE A 469 5.25 -23.50 -5.13
CA ILE A 469 5.65 -24.77 -5.74
C ILE A 469 5.96 -24.64 -7.23
N GLU A 470 5.29 -23.72 -7.91
CA GLU A 470 5.49 -23.41 -9.32
C GLU A 470 6.86 -22.77 -9.62
N ASN A 471 7.59 -22.33 -8.59
CA ASN A 471 8.97 -21.87 -8.71
C ASN A 471 9.99 -23.01 -8.73
N GLN A 472 9.56 -24.27 -8.58
CA GLN A 472 10.45 -25.45 -8.64
C GLN A 472 11.22 -25.45 -9.96
N PRO A 473 12.57 -25.49 -9.95
CA PRO A 473 13.33 -25.56 -11.19
C PRO A 473 13.09 -26.88 -11.92
N ASP A 474 13.32 -26.86 -13.23
CA ASP A 474 13.32 -28.07 -14.04
C ASP A 474 14.23 -29.14 -13.40
N PRO A 475 13.74 -30.38 -13.20
CA PRO A 475 14.54 -31.44 -12.58
C PRO A 475 15.90 -31.68 -13.26
N THR A 476 16.00 -31.46 -14.58
CA THR A 476 17.26 -31.61 -15.33
C THR A 476 18.26 -30.49 -15.07
N LYS A 477 17.81 -29.36 -14.49
CA LYS A 477 18.62 -28.17 -14.19
C LYS A 477 18.69 -27.87 -12.69
N ASN A 478 18.07 -28.70 -11.86
CA ASN A 478 18.04 -28.54 -10.39
C ASN A 478 19.30 -29.14 -9.75
N TYR A 479 20.45 -28.57 -10.08
CA TYR A 479 21.76 -29.08 -9.57
C TYR A 479 21.93 -28.90 -8.06
N GLY A 480 21.28 -27.91 -7.45
CA GLY A 480 21.25 -27.63 -6.01
C GLY A 480 20.30 -28.53 -5.22
N ALA A 481 19.57 -29.43 -5.89
CA ALA A 481 18.50 -30.23 -5.28
C ALA A 481 17.49 -29.39 -4.49
N GLU A 482 17.21 -28.19 -4.99
CA GLU A 482 16.23 -27.27 -4.40
C GLU A 482 14.83 -27.89 -4.38
N LYS A 483 14.07 -27.58 -3.36
CA LYS A 483 12.67 -28.00 -3.23
C LYS A 483 11.82 -26.82 -2.79
N TYR A 484 10.91 -26.42 -3.64
CA TYR A 484 9.96 -25.35 -3.40
C TYR A 484 8.63 -25.90 -2.91
N GLY A 485 7.91 -25.12 -2.12
CA GLY A 485 6.59 -25.47 -1.59
C GLY A 485 6.29 -24.80 -0.26
N PRO A 486 5.08 -24.93 0.29
CA PRO A 486 4.62 -24.16 1.46
C PRO A 486 5.51 -24.25 2.71
N ASN A 487 6.22 -25.36 2.87
CA ASN A 487 7.12 -25.61 3.99
C ASN A 487 8.61 -25.39 3.64
N SER A 488 8.90 -24.80 2.50
CA SER A 488 10.28 -24.54 2.07
C SER A 488 10.76 -23.20 2.57
N VAL A 489 12.04 -23.16 2.94
CA VAL A 489 12.73 -21.96 3.38
C VAL A 489 14.03 -21.79 2.62
N CYS A 490 14.50 -20.55 2.53
CA CYS A 490 15.83 -20.26 1.99
C CYS A 490 16.88 -20.57 3.05
N LEU A 491 17.88 -21.38 2.70
CA LEU A 491 19.03 -21.70 3.53
C LEU A 491 20.30 -21.11 2.94
N LEU A 492 21.12 -20.52 3.80
CA LEU A 492 22.43 -19.98 3.44
C LEU A 492 23.42 -21.12 3.25
N GLN A 493 24.18 -21.06 2.17
CA GLN A 493 25.29 -21.96 1.93
C GLN A 493 26.37 -21.78 3.00
N LYS A 494 26.78 -22.88 3.65
CA LYS A 494 27.79 -22.84 4.71
C LYS A 494 29.23 -23.02 4.18
N SER A 495 29.38 -23.74 3.07
CA SER A 495 30.66 -24.04 2.44
C SER A 495 30.48 -24.15 0.93
N ALA A 496 31.59 -24.20 0.18
CA ALA A 496 31.54 -24.38 -1.26
C ALA A 496 30.65 -25.56 -1.67
N PHE A 497 29.78 -25.35 -2.64
CA PHE A 497 29.03 -26.45 -3.26
C PHE A 497 29.94 -27.23 -4.18
N VAL A 498 30.07 -28.52 -3.95
CA VAL A 498 30.96 -29.41 -4.71
C VAL A 498 30.12 -30.35 -5.58
N MET A 499 30.27 -30.22 -6.88
CA MET A 499 29.66 -31.12 -7.85
C MET A 499 30.70 -32.10 -8.37
N GLU A 500 30.43 -33.40 -8.24
CA GLU A 500 31.28 -34.45 -8.80
C GLU A 500 30.63 -35.02 -10.06
N GLN A 501 31.35 -34.97 -11.16
CA GLN A 501 30.98 -35.62 -12.40
C GLN A 501 32.11 -36.56 -12.84
N CYS A 502 31.86 -37.85 -12.82
CA CYS A 502 32.80 -38.91 -13.23
C CYS A 502 34.23 -38.69 -12.73
N ARG A 503 35.05 -37.92 -13.44
CA ARG A 503 36.47 -37.67 -13.09
C ARG A 503 36.75 -36.19 -12.78
N ARG A 504 35.71 -35.35 -12.66
CA ARG A 504 35.88 -33.92 -12.39
C ARG A 504 35.17 -33.54 -11.11
N LYS A 505 35.88 -32.83 -10.25
CA LYS A 505 35.31 -32.10 -9.10
C LYS A 505 35.24 -30.62 -9.44
N LEU A 506 34.05 -30.06 -9.44
CA LEU A 506 33.82 -28.62 -9.61
C LEU A 506 33.39 -28.05 -8.25
N SER A 507 34.10 -27.06 -7.79
CA SER A 507 33.79 -26.36 -6.54
C SER A 507 33.21 -24.98 -6.87
N TYR A 508 32.04 -24.66 -6.31
CA TYR A 508 31.34 -23.39 -6.46
C TYR A 508 31.28 -22.72 -5.08
N PRO A 509 32.28 -21.91 -4.70
CA PRO A 509 32.31 -21.22 -3.42
C PRO A 509 31.17 -20.22 -3.27
N ASP A 510 30.73 -19.64 -4.37
CA ASP A 510 29.72 -18.57 -4.43
C ASP A 510 28.39 -19.05 -5.02
N TRP A 511 28.10 -20.37 -4.99
CA TRP A 511 26.79 -20.88 -5.45
C TRP A 511 25.65 -20.19 -4.71
N GLY A 512 25.89 -19.88 -3.43
CA GLY A 512 25.02 -19.05 -2.63
C GLY A 512 24.00 -19.81 -1.82
N SER A 513 22.74 -19.49 -2.02
CA SER A 513 21.63 -19.97 -1.20
C SER A 513 20.56 -20.58 -2.09
N GLY A 514 19.74 -21.44 -1.52
CA GLY A 514 18.66 -22.11 -2.22
C GLY A 514 17.47 -22.41 -1.32
N CYS A 515 16.37 -22.86 -1.93
CA CYS A 515 15.15 -23.22 -1.24
C CYS A 515 15.11 -24.70 -0.90
N TYR A 516 14.82 -25.02 0.36
CA TYR A 516 14.77 -26.41 0.84
C TYR A 516 13.60 -26.62 1.79
N GLN A 517 13.02 -27.80 1.73
CA GLN A 517 11.97 -28.18 2.66
C GLN A 517 12.58 -28.55 4.00
N VAL A 518 12.08 -27.96 5.07
CA VAL A 518 12.44 -28.32 6.46
C VAL A 518 11.34 -29.20 7.03
N SER A 519 11.77 -30.30 7.68
CA SER A 519 10.89 -31.28 8.35
C SER A 519 10.54 -30.82 9.75
#